data_5e58f52aae75dbf31b6f6152fcd3580e
#
_entry.id   5e58f52aae75dbf31b6f6152fcd3580e
#
_cell.length_a   1.000
_cell.length_b   1.000
_cell.length_c   1.000
_cell.angle_alpha   90.00
_cell.angle_beta   90.00
_cell.angle_gamma   90.00
#
_symmetry.space_group_name_H-M   'P 1'
#
loop_
_entity.id
_entity.type
_entity.pdbx_description
1 polymer ?
#
loop_
_entity_poly.entity_id
_entity_poly.type
_entity_poly.pdbx_seq_one_letter_code
_entity_poly.pdbx_strand_id
1 'polypeptide(L)'
;RARNTMTLSPTAQVLLALLVLLATFFGWRWWVSAQAKRRAGEPARPSLLRAAIGFVTNFFDTLGIGSFAPTTAIFRLLRVVPDELIPGTLNVGHVLPTLLQALIFIAVIHVDPVTLVAMLASATCGAWLGAGIVTRLPKRAIQTGMGIALLAASILFLLANLELFPAGGDALGLSGGLLVCAVIVNFALGALMTLGIGLYAPCLILVSMLGMNPIAAFPIMMGSCGFLMPVAGSRFAASGRYDLRAALGLLIGGIPAVLLAAFIVKQLPLFWLRWLVVIVTVYAAVLMLRGAFAERTVVPRGGTEPL
;
A
#
# COMPACT_ATOMS: atom_id res chain seq x y z
N ARG A 1 28.14 7.63 -31.46
CA ARG A 1 27.06 7.61 -30.44
C ARG A 1 26.67 6.15 -30.22
N ALA A 2 27.31 5.50 -29.23
CA ALA A 2 26.90 4.14 -28.81
C ALA A 2 25.50 4.25 -28.21
N ARG A 3 24.51 3.56 -28.79
CA ARG A 3 23.24 3.26 -28.13
C ARG A 3 23.59 2.33 -26.96
N ASN A 4 23.63 2.90 -25.73
CA ASN A 4 23.54 2.10 -24.53
C ASN A 4 22.16 1.45 -24.52
N THR A 5 22.03 0.29 -25.10
CA THR A 5 20.89 -0.60 -24.85
C THR A 5 21.02 -1.02 -23.39
N MET A 6 20.24 -0.42 -22.49
CA MET A 6 20.08 -0.91 -21.12
C MET A 6 19.54 -2.35 -21.22
N THR A 7 20.43 -3.32 -21.21
CA THR A 7 20.01 -4.73 -21.11
C THR A 7 19.60 -4.97 -19.66
N LEU A 8 18.32 -5.26 -19.47
CA LEU A 8 17.79 -5.66 -18.17
C LEU A 8 18.51 -6.91 -17.68
N SER A 9 18.83 -6.96 -16.38
CA SER A 9 19.38 -8.17 -15.77
C SER A 9 18.39 -9.34 -15.92
N PRO A 10 18.86 -10.59 -16.03
CA PRO A 10 17.99 -11.76 -16.11
C PRO A 10 16.97 -11.82 -14.96
N THR A 11 17.39 -11.47 -13.74
CA THR A 11 16.50 -11.37 -12.57
C THR A 11 15.39 -10.33 -12.77
N ALA A 12 15.72 -9.13 -13.27
CA ALA A 12 14.72 -8.12 -13.55
C ALA A 12 13.72 -8.59 -14.60
N GLN A 13 14.18 -9.24 -15.68
CA GLN A 13 13.30 -9.79 -16.72
C GLN A 13 12.32 -10.81 -16.14
N VAL A 14 12.78 -11.75 -15.31
CA VAL A 14 11.92 -12.73 -14.63
C VAL A 14 10.91 -12.06 -13.72
N LEU A 15 11.34 -11.09 -12.89
CA LEU A 15 10.44 -10.35 -11.99
C LEU A 15 9.38 -9.57 -12.76
N LEU A 16 9.75 -8.91 -13.85
CA LEU A 16 8.81 -8.18 -14.71
C LEU A 16 7.78 -9.13 -15.36
N ALA A 17 8.22 -10.29 -15.86
CA ALA A 17 7.32 -11.30 -16.38
C ALA A 17 6.34 -11.83 -15.33
N LEU A 18 6.83 -12.11 -14.11
CA LEU A 18 5.98 -12.52 -12.99
C LEU A 18 4.98 -11.44 -12.58
N LEU A 19 5.37 -10.16 -12.60
CA LEU A 19 4.45 -9.05 -12.34
C LEU A 19 3.32 -8.99 -13.37
N VAL A 20 3.62 -9.18 -14.66
CA VAL A 20 2.60 -9.22 -15.71
C VAL A 20 1.64 -10.41 -15.52
N LEU A 21 2.16 -11.59 -15.15
CA LEU A 21 1.34 -12.76 -14.85
C LEU A 21 0.42 -12.51 -13.65
N LEU A 22 0.96 -11.91 -12.57
CA LEU A 22 0.19 -11.55 -11.38
C LEU A 22 -0.87 -10.48 -11.70
N ALA A 23 -0.54 -9.49 -12.54
CA ALA A 23 -1.48 -8.48 -13.01
C ALA A 23 -2.66 -9.11 -13.76
N THR A 24 -2.37 -10.06 -14.65
CA THR A 24 -3.37 -10.77 -15.44
C THR A 24 -4.27 -11.63 -14.54
N PHE A 25 -3.64 -12.39 -13.63
CA PHE A 25 -4.36 -13.22 -12.64
C PHE A 25 -5.28 -12.36 -11.75
N PHE A 26 -4.75 -11.28 -11.19
CA PHE A 26 -5.54 -10.36 -10.36
C PHE A 26 -6.66 -9.71 -11.16
N GLY A 27 -6.38 -9.22 -12.38
CA GLY A 27 -7.36 -8.60 -13.26
C GLY A 27 -8.54 -9.53 -13.54
N TRP A 28 -8.26 -10.81 -13.83
CA TRP A 28 -9.29 -11.83 -14.00
C TRP A 28 -10.10 -12.06 -12.72
N ARG A 29 -9.43 -12.27 -11.58
CA ARG A 29 -10.10 -12.48 -10.27
C ARG A 29 -10.98 -11.29 -9.90
N TRP A 30 -10.45 -10.07 -10.05
CA TRP A 30 -11.19 -8.86 -9.76
C TRP A 30 -12.35 -8.65 -10.72
N TRP A 31 -12.19 -8.91 -12.00
CA TRP A 31 -13.26 -8.81 -12.99
C TRP A 31 -14.44 -9.73 -12.65
N VAL A 32 -14.17 -10.98 -12.28
CA VAL A 32 -15.20 -11.94 -11.82
C VAL A 32 -15.95 -11.39 -10.60
N SER A 33 -15.22 -10.91 -9.59
CA SER A 33 -15.80 -10.31 -8.37
C SER A 33 -16.61 -9.04 -8.68
N ALA A 34 -16.09 -8.16 -9.53
CA ALA A 34 -16.77 -6.93 -9.95
C ALA A 34 -18.07 -7.23 -10.72
N GLN A 35 -18.08 -8.25 -11.58
CA GLN A 35 -19.30 -8.73 -12.26
C GLN A 35 -20.34 -9.22 -11.25
N ALA A 36 -19.93 -10.00 -10.25
CA ALA A 36 -20.84 -10.49 -9.20
C ALA A 36 -21.49 -9.31 -8.44
N LYS A 37 -20.68 -8.31 -8.03
CA LYS A 37 -21.16 -7.10 -7.36
C LYS A 37 -22.12 -6.28 -8.24
N ARG A 38 -21.82 -6.12 -9.53
CA ARG A 38 -22.72 -5.45 -10.48
C ARG A 38 -24.05 -6.17 -10.63
N ARG A 39 -24.03 -7.50 -10.69
CA ARG A 39 -25.28 -8.32 -10.74
C ARG A 39 -26.10 -8.22 -9.47
N ALA A 40 -25.45 -7.99 -8.32
CA ALA A 40 -26.08 -7.71 -7.02
C ALA A 40 -26.60 -6.27 -6.90
N GLY A 41 -26.51 -5.45 -7.97
CA GLY A 41 -27.00 -4.06 -7.97
C GLY A 41 -26.03 -3.03 -7.40
N GLU A 42 -24.79 -3.41 -7.05
CA GLU A 42 -23.81 -2.43 -6.57
C GLU A 42 -23.42 -1.44 -7.68
N PRO A 43 -23.39 -0.13 -7.37
CA PRO A 43 -23.03 0.88 -8.38
C PRO A 43 -21.55 0.72 -8.76
N ALA A 44 -21.28 0.67 -10.07
CA ALA A 44 -19.94 0.43 -10.63
C ALA A 44 -19.30 1.68 -11.26
N ARG A 45 -20.04 2.79 -11.44
CA ARG A 45 -19.47 4.00 -12.05
C ARG A 45 -18.72 4.82 -11.01
N PRO A 46 -17.40 5.01 -11.11
CA PRO A 46 -16.65 5.86 -10.20
C PRO A 46 -17.07 7.32 -10.39
N SER A 47 -17.07 8.09 -9.29
CA SER A 47 -17.24 9.55 -9.38
C SER A 47 -15.89 10.22 -9.65
N LEU A 48 -15.95 11.44 -10.17
CA LEU A 48 -14.75 12.26 -10.37
C LEU A 48 -13.94 12.42 -9.08
N LEU A 49 -14.62 12.59 -7.93
CA LEU A 49 -13.96 12.65 -6.62
C LEU A 49 -13.10 11.42 -6.34
N ARG A 50 -13.62 10.20 -6.59
CA ARG A 50 -12.89 8.95 -6.35
C ARG A 50 -11.68 8.80 -7.29
N ALA A 51 -11.84 9.25 -8.54
CA ALA A 51 -10.75 9.27 -9.51
C ALA A 51 -9.69 10.34 -9.12
N ALA A 52 -10.10 11.51 -8.68
CA ALA A 52 -9.19 12.54 -8.19
C ALA A 52 -8.41 12.08 -6.96
N ILE A 53 -9.05 11.39 -6.01
CA ILE A 53 -8.37 10.78 -4.86
C ILE A 53 -7.31 9.78 -5.35
N GLY A 54 -7.69 8.89 -6.28
CA GLY A 54 -6.77 7.92 -6.88
C GLY A 54 -5.60 8.59 -7.59
N PHE A 55 -5.85 9.67 -8.33
CA PHE A 55 -4.81 10.44 -9.01
C PHE A 55 -3.82 11.06 -8.00
N VAL A 56 -4.32 11.83 -7.05
CA VAL A 56 -3.49 12.55 -6.08
C VAL A 56 -2.67 11.57 -5.24
N THR A 57 -3.31 10.53 -4.69
CA THR A 57 -2.63 9.61 -3.79
C THR A 57 -1.60 8.74 -4.50
N ASN A 58 -1.85 8.26 -5.73
CA ASN A 58 -0.86 7.49 -6.49
C ASN A 58 0.24 8.37 -7.10
N PHE A 59 -0.04 9.64 -7.40
CA PHE A 59 1.00 10.59 -7.81
C PHE A 59 2.08 10.70 -6.74
N PHE A 60 1.68 10.97 -5.50
CA PHE A 60 2.59 11.09 -4.37
C PHE A 60 3.14 9.75 -3.88
N ASP A 61 2.41 8.67 -4.07
CA ASP A 61 2.88 7.31 -3.86
C ASP A 61 4.14 7.00 -4.70
N THR A 62 4.10 7.39 -5.98
CA THR A 62 5.23 7.21 -6.91
C THR A 62 6.46 8.00 -6.48
N LEU A 63 6.29 9.06 -5.67
CA LEU A 63 7.37 9.84 -5.07
C LEU A 63 7.91 9.24 -3.76
N GLY A 64 7.40 8.07 -3.35
CA GLY A 64 7.86 7.38 -2.14
C GLY A 64 7.12 7.75 -0.85
N ILE A 65 6.04 8.55 -0.92
CA ILE A 65 5.24 8.92 0.27
C ILE A 65 4.34 7.77 0.72
N GLY A 66 3.86 6.95 -0.23
CA GLY A 66 2.88 5.90 0.03
C GLY A 66 1.44 6.38 -0.13
N SER A 67 0.58 5.57 -0.76
CA SER A 67 -0.82 5.91 -1.04
C SER A 67 -1.79 5.54 0.10
N PHE A 68 -1.46 4.53 0.90
CA PHE A 68 -2.42 3.91 1.82
C PHE A 68 -2.88 4.86 2.93
N ALA A 69 -1.95 5.47 3.67
CA ALA A 69 -2.28 6.39 4.74
C ALA A 69 -3.06 7.62 4.26
N PRO A 70 -2.62 8.34 3.20
CA PRO A 70 -3.38 9.46 2.65
C PRO A 70 -4.76 9.06 2.13
N THR A 71 -4.89 7.94 1.40
CA THR A 71 -6.18 7.48 0.89
C THR A 71 -7.12 7.12 2.03
N THR A 72 -6.63 6.40 3.06
CA THR A 72 -7.42 6.08 4.25
C THR A 72 -7.93 7.34 4.93
N ALA A 73 -7.04 8.31 5.13
CA ALA A 73 -7.38 9.58 5.76
C ALA A 73 -8.46 10.34 4.98
N ILE A 74 -8.32 10.45 3.65
CA ILE A 74 -9.30 11.12 2.78
C ILE A 74 -10.63 10.35 2.78
N PHE A 75 -10.62 9.01 2.67
CA PHE A 75 -11.83 8.20 2.70
C PHE A 75 -12.58 8.36 4.02
N ARG A 76 -11.88 8.43 5.14
CA ARG A 76 -12.46 8.64 6.46
C ARG A 76 -13.03 10.04 6.61
N LEU A 77 -12.28 11.07 6.22
CA LEU A 77 -12.68 12.47 6.29
C LEU A 77 -13.95 12.74 5.47
N LEU A 78 -13.96 12.27 4.23
CA LEU A 78 -15.05 12.52 3.29
C LEU A 78 -16.15 11.44 3.36
N ARG A 79 -16.01 10.44 4.24
CA ARG A 79 -16.93 9.31 4.38
C ARG A 79 -17.26 8.62 3.05
N VAL A 80 -16.23 8.44 2.22
CA VAL A 80 -16.36 7.89 0.85
C VAL A 80 -16.62 6.39 0.86
N VAL A 81 -16.01 5.68 1.84
CA VAL A 81 -16.04 4.22 1.98
C VAL A 81 -16.28 3.88 3.45
N PRO A 82 -17.16 2.90 3.78
CA PRO A 82 -17.29 2.37 5.14
C PRO A 82 -15.98 1.84 5.68
N ASP A 83 -15.68 2.07 6.97
CA ASP A 83 -14.39 1.76 7.60
C ASP A 83 -13.98 0.30 7.40
N GLU A 84 -14.91 -0.64 7.52
CA GLU A 84 -14.69 -2.07 7.35
C GLU A 84 -14.32 -2.49 5.92
N LEU A 85 -14.61 -1.65 4.92
CA LEU A 85 -14.30 -1.89 3.52
C LEU A 85 -13.02 -1.17 3.07
N ILE A 86 -12.47 -0.22 3.88
CA ILE A 86 -11.29 0.55 3.51
C ILE A 86 -10.09 -0.36 3.20
N PRO A 87 -9.70 -1.33 4.07
CA PRO A 87 -8.54 -2.17 3.79
C PRO A 87 -8.63 -2.90 2.44
N GLY A 88 -9.79 -3.50 2.17
CA GLY A 88 -10.00 -4.20 0.90
C GLY A 88 -10.03 -3.26 -0.29
N THR A 89 -10.63 -2.08 -0.15
CA THR A 89 -10.69 -1.08 -1.22
C THR A 89 -9.31 -0.59 -1.61
N LEU A 90 -8.44 -0.35 -0.63
CA LEU A 90 -7.04 0.01 -0.87
C LEU A 90 -6.28 -1.11 -1.58
N ASN A 91 -6.36 -2.34 -1.04
CA ASN A 91 -5.66 -3.50 -1.58
C ASN A 91 -6.17 -3.96 -2.94
N VAL A 92 -7.36 -3.54 -3.37
CA VAL A 92 -7.90 -3.81 -4.71
C VAL A 92 -7.65 -2.64 -5.66
N GLY A 93 -7.93 -1.41 -5.23
CA GLY A 93 -7.92 -0.24 -6.11
C GLY A 93 -6.54 0.25 -6.50
N HIS A 94 -5.54 0.09 -5.63
CA HIS A 94 -4.16 0.50 -5.91
C HIS A 94 -3.30 -0.58 -6.62
N VAL A 95 -3.82 -1.80 -6.84
CA VAL A 95 -3.01 -2.89 -7.42
C VAL A 95 -2.37 -2.50 -8.75
N LEU A 96 -3.16 -2.06 -9.74
CA LEU A 96 -2.62 -1.77 -11.07
C LEU A 96 -1.69 -0.54 -11.10
N PRO A 97 -2.01 0.58 -10.41
CA PRO A 97 -1.04 1.66 -10.23
C PRO A 97 0.29 1.20 -9.62
N THR A 98 0.24 0.40 -8.56
CA THR A 98 1.45 -0.10 -7.88
C THR A 98 2.22 -1.12 -8.72
N LEU A 99 1.54 -1.97 -9.47
CA LEU A 99 2.19 -2.84 -10.46
C LEU A 99 2.97 -2.02 -11.49
N LEU A 100 2.38 -0.93 -11.99
CA LEU A 100 3.05 -0.04 -12.94
C LEU A 100 4.29 0.62 -12.32
N GLN A 101 4.22 1.06 -11.06
CA GLN A 101 5.39 1.56 -10.32
C GLN A 101 6.47 0.48 -10.22
N ALA A 102 6.12 -0.75 -9.80
CA ALA A 102 7.06 -1.86 -9.68
C ALA A 102 7.75 -2.17 -11.01
N LEU A 103 7.01 -2.18 -12.13
CA LEU A 103 7.56 -2.37 -13.46
C LEU A 103 8.61 -1.29 -13.80
N ILE A 104 8.31 -0.02 -13.51
CA ILE A 104 9.21 1.10 -13.80
C ILE A 104 10.46 1.02 -12.94
N PHE A 105 10.33 0.89 -11.61
CA PHE A 105 11.46 1.03 -10.70
C PHE A 105 12.37 -0.20 -10.66
N ILE A 106 11.85 -1.42 -10.84
CA ILE A 106 12.68 -2.65 -11.00
C ILE A 106 13.47 -2.60 -12.33
N ALA A 107 12.92 -1.97 -13.37
CA ALA A 107 13.62 -1.85 -14.64
C ALA A 107 14.74 -0.81 -14.63
N VAL A 108 14.63 0.24 -13.77
CA VAL A 108 15.55 1.41 -13.82
C VAL A 108 16.62 1.37 -12.74
N ILE A 109 16.30 0.86 -11.54
CA ILE A 109 17.21 0.90 -10.37
C ILE A 109 17.77 -0.49 -10.09
N HIS A 110 19.09 -0.57 -10.04
CA HIS A 110 19.79 -1.83 -9.77
C HIS A 110 19.85 -2.12 -8.26
N VAL A 111 19.47 -3.34 -7.88
CA VAL A 111 19.59 -3.88 -6.52
C VAL A 111 20.14 -5.30 -6.62
N ASP A 112 20.88 -5.72 -5.60
CA ASP A 112 21.35 -7.11 -5.51
C ASP A 112 20.18 -8.09 -5.67
N PRO A 113 20.26 -9.05 -6.61
CA PRO A 113 19.16 -9.95 -6.92
C PRO A 113 18.67 -10.78 -5.74
N VAL A 114 19.57 -11.24 -4.87
CA VAL A 114 19.21 -12.07 -3.72
C VAL A 114 18.41 -11.25 -2.72
N THR A 115 18.88 -10.06 -2.40
CA THR A 115 18.20 -9.13 -1.50
C THR A 115 16.82 -8.75 -2.05
N LEU A 116 16.75 -8.37 -3.32
CA LEU A 116 15.50 -7.98 -3.95
C LEU A 116 14.47 -9.10 -3.90
N VAL A 117 14.81 -10.29 -4.43
CA VAL A 117 13.88 -11.43 -4.48
C VAL A 117 13.46 -11.88 -3.09
N ALA A 118 14.38 -11.96 -2.13
CA ALA A 118 14.07 -12.38 -0.76
C ALA A 118 13.09 -11.42 -0.08
N MET A 119 13.31 -10.11 -0.22
CA MET A 119 12.41 -9.10 0.37
C MET A 119 11.04 -9.07 -0.32
N LEU A 120 10.98 -9.16 -1.65
CA LEU A 120 9.71 -9.22 -2.37
C LEU A 120 8.89 -10.46 -1.98
N ALA A 121 9.53 -11.63 -1.94
CA ALA A 121 8.88 -12.87 -1.57
C ALA A 121 8.37 -12.84 -0.12
N SER A 122 9.18 -12.34 0.81
CA SER A 122 8.79 -12.24 2.23
C SER A 122 7.57 -11.34 2.45
N ALA A 123 7.56 -10.14 1.84
CA ALA A 123 6.41 -9.24 1.92
C ALA A 123 5.15 -9.86 1.31
N THR A 124 5.30 -10.58 0.20
CA THR A 124 4.18 -11.26 -0.47
C THR A 124 3.58 -12.37 0.40
N CYS A 125 4.43 -13.20 1.02
CA CYS A 125 4.01 -14.22 1.99
C CYS A 125 3.32 -13.60 3.21
N GLY A 126 3.88 -12.52 3.75
CA GLY A 126 3.29 -11.77 4.84
C GLY A 126 1.89 -11.23 4.49
N ALA A 127 1.75 -10.62 3.34
CA ALA A 127 0.46 -10.11 2.88
C ALA A 127 -0.56 -11.21 2.59
N TRP A 128 -0.12 -12.36 2.09
CA TRP A 128 -1.01 -13.50 1.90
C TRP A 128 -1.65 -13.97 3.21
N LEU A 129 -0.87 -14.07 4.28
CA LEU A 129 -1.37 -14.40 5.62
C LEU A 129 -2.22 -13.25 6.19
N GLY A 130 -1.71 -12.02 6.14
CA GLY A 130 -2.39 -10.84 6.65
C GLY A 130 -3.76 -10.62 6.03
N ALA A 131 -3.89 -10.71 4.71
CA ALA A 131 -5.18 -10.57 4.02
C ALA A 131 -6.17 -11.66 4.45
N GLY A 132 -5.69 -12.89 4.70
CA GLY A 132 -6.53 -13.97 5.20
C GLY A 132 -7.13 -13.70 6.58
N ILE A 133 -6.40 -13.00 7.44
CA ILE A 133 -6.83 -12.56 8.77
C ILE A 133 -7.77 -11.35 8.64
N VAL A 134 -7.32 -10.29 7.95
CA VAL A 134 -8.03 -9.01 7.86
C VAL A 134 -9.41 -9.16 7.22
N THR A 135 -9.55 -10.03 6.25
CA THR A 135 -10.87 -10.31 5.62
C THR A 135 -11.91 -10.91 6.58
N ARG A 136 -11.49 -11.36 7.76
CA ARG A 136 -12.37 -11.96 8.80
C ARG A 136 -12.54 -11.04 10.02
N LEU A 137 -11.81 -9.94 10.12
CA LEU A 137 -11.87 -9.07 11.28
C LEU A 137 -13.20 -8.30 11.35
N PRO A 138 -13.72 -8.09 12.58
CA PRO A 138 -14.86 -7.21 12.82
C PRO A 138 -14.45 -5.75 12.63
N LYS A 139 -15.43 -4.88 12.34
CA LYS A 139 -15.27 -3.43 12.09
C LYS A 139 -14.37 -2.75 13.13
N ARG A 140 -14.61 -3.03 14.42
CA ARG A 140 -13.84 -2.44 15.52
C ARG A 140 -12.35 -2.79 15.47
N ALA A 141 -12.01 -4.07 15.19
CA ALA A 141 -10.61 -4.47 15.07
C ALA A 141 -9.93 -3.78 13.88
N ILE A 142 -10.64 -3.60 12.76
CA ILE A 142 -10.17 -2.84 11.60
C ILE A 142 -9.95 -1.38 11.98
N GLN A 143 -10.91 -0.72 12.62
CA GLN A 143 -10.77 0.68 13.05
C GLN A 143 -9.61 0.88 14.01
N THR A 144 -9.42 -0.02 14.98
CA THR A 144 -8.29 0.04 15.93
C THR A 144 -6.97 -0.16 15.21
N GLY A 145 -6.86 -1.21 14.38
CA GLY A 145 -5.66 -1.52 13.62
C GLY A 145 -5.26 -0.39 12.67
N MET A 146 -6.22 0.14 11.91
CA MET A 146 -5.98 1.28 11.00
C MET A 146 -5.64 2.56 11.76
N GLY A 147 -6.28 2.81 12.92
CA GLY A 147 -5.96 3.97 13.75
C GLY A 147 -4.53 3.94 14.28
N ILE A 148 -4.08 2.80 14.79
CA ILE A 148 -2.69 2.58 15.21
C ILE A 148 -1.73 2.73 14.02
N ALA A 149 -2.11 2.16 12.87
CA ALA A 149 -1.35 2.24 11.64
C ALA A 149 -1.12 3.68 11.17
N LEU A 150 -2.17 4.50 11.17
CA LEU A 150 -2.11 5.91 10.79
C LEU A 150 -1.27 6.73 11.77
N LEU A 151 -1.34 6.44 13.08
CA LEU A 151 -0.45 7.07 14.06
C LEU A 151 1.01 6.71 13.81
N ALA A 152 1.31 5.43 13.57
CA ALA A 152 2.67 5.00 13.24
C ALA A 152 3.17 5.68 11.96
N ALA A 153 2.35 5.73 10.90
CA ALA A 153 2.68 6.44 9.66
C ALA A 153 2.94 7.93 9.91
N SER A 154 2.11 8.59 10.74
CA SER A 154 2.29 10.00 11.09
C SER A 154 3.61 10.25 11.80
N ILE A 155 3.98 9.38 12.75
CA ILE A 155 5.26 9.46 13.46
C ILE A 155 6.43 9.30 12.47
N LEU A 156 6.34 8.33 11.56
CA LEU A 156 7.38 8.11 10.54
C LEU A 156 7.54 9.32 9.61
N PHE A 157 6.44 9.91 9.15
CA PHE A 157 6.50 11.14 8.35
C PHE A 157 7.04 12.33 9.13
N LEU A 158 6.70 12.45 10.43
CA LEU A 158 7.25 13.49 11.30
C LEU A 158 8.77 13.34 11.45
N LEU A 159 9.25 12.12 11.75
CA LEU A 159 10.68 11.83 11.87
C LEU A 159 11.42 12.10 10.54
N ALA A 160 10.79 11.78 9.40
CA ALA A 160 11.34 12.09 8.09
C ALA A 160 11.46 13.60 7.84
N ASN A 161 10.46 14.39 8.28
CA ASN A 161 10.49 15.85 8.15
C ASN A 161 11.50 16.52 9.08
N LEU A 162 11.79 15.90 10.21
CA LEU A 162 12.80 16.36 11.17
C LEU A 162 14.22 15.87 10.82
N GLU A 163 14.39 15.19 9.69
CA GLU A 163 15.67 14.62 9.23
C GLU A 163 16.32 13.67 10.24
N LEU A 164 15.52 13.01 11.07
CA LEU A 164 15.99 12.10 12.13
C LEU A 164 16.23 10.67 11.63
N PHE A 165 16.05 10.41 10.33
CA PHE A 165 16.36 9.12 9.76
C PHE A 165 17.84 8.98 9.41
N PRO A 166 18.40 7.76 9.52
CA PRO A 166 19.75 7.49 9.06
C PRO A 166 19.89 7.85 7.58
N ALA A 167 20.99 8.47 7.22
CA ALA A 167 21.30 8.82 5.83
C ALA A 167 21.41 7.58 4.91
N GLY A 168 21.51 6.38 5.50
CA GLY A 168 21.79 5.15 4.78
C GLY A 168 23.27 4.99 4.47
N GLY A 169 23.59 3.98 3.66
CA GLY A 169 24.95 3.70 3.17
C GLY A 169 24.96 3.61 1.64
N ASP A 170 26.02 2.99 1.11
CA ASP A 170 26.19 2.82 -0.34
C ASP A 170 25.90 1.40 -0.83
N ALA A 171 25.58 0.47 0.07
CA ALA A 171 25.32 -0.92 -0.27
C ALA A 171 24.07 -1.07 -1.14
N LEU A 172 24.15 -1.88 -2.19
CA LEU A 172 23.03 -2.21 -3.07
C LEU A 172 22.38 -3.56 -2.72
N GLY A 173 22.82 -4.22 -1.65
CA GLY A 173 22.30 -5.49 -1.18
C GLY A 173 22.72 -5.80 0.24
N LEU A 174 22.14 -6.86 0.81
CA LEU A 174 22.37 -7.34 2.17
C LEU A 174 22.80 -8.81 2.13
N SER A 175 23.55 -9.23 3.16
CA SER A 175 23.98 -10.62 3.33
C SER A 175 23.92 -11.05 4.79
N GLY A 176 24.01 -12.36 5.04
CA GLY A 176 24.05 -12.91 6.38
C GLY A 176 22.88 -12.49 7.27
N GLY A 177 23.17 -12.14 8.52
CA GLY A 177 22.16 -11.76 9.52
C GLY A 177 21.36 -10.51 9.16
N LEU A 178 21.95 -9.54 8.44
CA LEU A 178 21.25 -8.33 7.99
C LEU A 178 20.15 -8.65 6.97
N LEU A 179 20.42 -9.56 6.04
CA LEU A 179 19.41 -10.02 5.09
C LEU A 179 18.27 -10.76 5.81
N VAL A 180 18.58 -11.62 6.77
CA VAL A 180 17.57 -12.33 7.57
C VAL A 180 16.70 -11.34 8.34
N CYS A 181 17.29 -10.32 8.97
CA CYS A 181 16.56 -9.26 9.65
C CYS A 181 15.64 -8.53 8.67
N ALA A 182 16.16 -8.12 7.51
CA ALA A 182 15.37 -7.43 6.46
C ALA A 182 14.17 -8.27 6.01
N VAL A 183 14.36 -9.56 5.77
CA VAL A 183 13.31 -10.51 5.34
C VAL A 183 12.21 -10.64 6.40
N ILE A 184 12.58 -10.82 7.68
CA ILE A 184 11.63 -10.97 8.79
C ILE A 184 10.79 -9.68 8.94
N VAL A 185 11.45 -8.52 8.95
CA VAL A 185 10.76 -7.24 9.09
C VAL A 185 9.87 -6.97 7.87
N ASN A 186 10.36 -7.22 6.66
CA ASN A 186 9.57 -6.98 5.44
C ASN A 186 8.36 -7.95 5.32
N PHE A 187 8.47 -9.18 5.85
CA PHE A 187 7.34 -10.09 6.01
C PHE A 187 6.26 -9.48 6.92
N ALA A 188 6.65 -8.94 8.08
CA ALA A 188 5.73 -8.28 8.99
C ALA A 188 5.09 -7.04 8.35
N LEU A 189 5.88 -6.22 7.64
CA LEU A 189 5.39 -5.05 6.90
C LEU A 189 4.37 -5.45 5.82
N GLY A 190 4.62 -6.55 5.09
CA GLY A 190 3.67 -7.09 4.11
C GLY A 190 2.34 -7.51 4.75
N ALA A 191 2.39 -8.18 5.91
CA ALA A 191 1.20 -8.55 6.66
C ALA A 191 0.42 -7.31 7.14
N LEU A 192 1.11 -6.33 7.72
CA LEU A 192 0.53 -5.10 8.23
C LEU A 192 -0.05 -4.22 7.11
N MET A 193 0.52 -4.25 5.91
CA MET A 193 -0.01 -3.50 4.78
C MET A 193 -1.45 -3.88 4.44
N THR A 194 -1.85 -5.12 4.68
CA THR A 194 -3.23 -5.57 4.42
C THR A 194 -4.27 -4.91 5.33
N LEU A 195 -3.85 -4.34 6.47
CA LEU A 195 -4.68 -3.49 7.34
C LEU A 195 -4.76 -2.04 6.90
N GLY A 196 -3.98 -1.64 5.89
CA GLY A 196 -3.92 -0.25 5.44
C GLY A 196 -2.70 0.53 5.95
N ILE A 197 -1.70 -0.15 6.54
CA ILE A 197 -0.41 0.45 6.89
C ILE A 197 0.42 0.54 5.62
N GLY A 198 0.86 1.75 5.24
CA GLY A 198 1.76 1.90 4.09
C GLY A 198 3.11 1.22 4.33
N LEU A 199 3.58 0.43 3.38
CA LEU A 199 4.86 -0.27 3.47
C LEU A 199 6.05 0.67 3.17
N TYR A 200 5.88 1.74 2.41
CA TYR A 200 6.97 2.52 1.82
C TYR A 200 7.89 3.16 2.86
N ALA A 201 7.35 3.99 3.75
CA ALA A 201 8.17 4.65 4.76
C ALA A 201 8.90 3.67 5.70
N PRO A 202 8.23 2.64 6.27
CA PRO A 202 8.93 1.64 7.07
C PRO A 202 10.00 0.86 6.30
N CYS A 203 9.77 0.53 5.02
CA CYS A 203 10.75 -0.17 4.20
C CYS A 203 11.95 0.71 3.88
N LEU A 204 11.74 2.00 3.55
CA LEU A 204 12.82 2.96 3.32
C LEU A 204 13.71 3.10 4.56
N ILE A 205 13.09 3.19 5.75
CA ILE A 205 13.82 3.26 7.02
C ILE A 205 14.61 1.98 7.26
N LEU A 206 13.98 0.81 7.11
CA LEU A 206 14.64 -0.48 7.28
C LEU A 206 15.88 -0.60 6.40
N VAL A 207 15.74 -0.32 5.11
CA VAL A 207 16.82 -0.38 4.13
C VAL A 207 17.96 0.58 4.50
N SER A 208 17.63 1.81 4.90
CA SER A 208 18.60 2.81 5.32
C SER A 208 19.32 2.44 6.62
N MET A 209 18.58 1.92 7.63
CA MET A 209 19.16 1.47 8.91
C MET A 209 20.10 0.27 8.75
N LEU A 210 19.86 -0.58 7.75
CA LEU A 210 20.72 -1.71 7.44
C LEU A 210 21.93 -1.33 6.56
N GLY A 211 22.15 -0.04 6.30
CA GLY A 211 23.32 0.48 5.58
C GLY A 211 23.23 0.39 4.06
N MET A 212 22.04 0.17 3.50
CA MET A 212 21.85 0.21 2.05
C MET A 212 21.68 1.66 1.55
N ASN A 213 21.94 1.85 0.27
CA ASN A 213 21.63 3.08 -0.42
C ASN A 213 20.11 3.32 -0.43
N PRO A 214 19.62 4.49 0.02
CA PRO A 214 18.18 4.77 0.04
C PRO A 214 17.49 4.65 -1.33
N ILE A 215 18.23 4.87 -2.44
CA ILE A 215 17.70 4.67 -3.79
C ILE A 215 17.33 3.20 -4.04
N ALA A 216 18.06 2.24 -3.45
CA ALA A 216 17.76 0.82 -3.54
C ALA A 216 16.44 0.43 -2.83
N ALA A 217 15.94 1.28 -1.93
CA ALA A 217 14.63 1.07 -1.31
C ALA A 217 13.47 1.14 -2.31
N PHE A 218 13.57 1.95 -3.38
CA PHE A 218 12.47 2.13 -4.32
C PHE A 218 12.06 0.83 -5.04
N PRO A 219 12.95 0.08 -5.70
CA PRO A 219 12.58 -1.21 -6.29
C PRO A 219 12.15 -2.25 -5.24
N ILE A 220 12.69 -2.20 -4.01
CA ILE A 220 12.29 -3.11 -2.93
C ILE A 220 10.88 -2.80 -2.46
N MET A 221 10.56 -1.55 -2.09
CA MET A 221 9.25 -1.18 -1.56
C MET A 221 8.15 -1.22 -2.63
N MET A 222 8.41 -0.70 -3.82
CA MET A 222 7.44 -0.72 -4.92
C MET A 222 7.30 -2.12 -5.50
N GLY A 223 8.40 -2.87 -5.62
CA GLY A 223 8.38 -4.28 -5.99
C GLY A 223 7.63 -5.13 -4.97
N SER A 224 7.92 -4.98 -3.67
CA SER A 224 7.16 -5.68 -2.62
C SER A 224 5.67 -5.43 -2.76
N CYS A 225 5.24 -4.18 -2.92
CA CYS A 225 3.83 -3.83 -3.11
C CYS A 225 3.27 -4.37 -4.44
N GLY A 226 4.05 -4.31 -5.52
CA GLY A 226 3.68 -4.87 -6.82
C GLY A 226 3.39 -6.38 -6.78
N PHE A 227 4.14 -7.13 -5.97
CA PHE A 227 3.92 -8.56 -5.78
C PHE A 227 2.83 -8.88 -4.75
N LEU A 228 2.85 -8.22 -3.59
CA LEU A 228 1.93 -8.55 -2.50
C LEU A 228 0.49 -8.09 -2.77
N MET A 229 0.29 -6.94 -3.43
CA MET A 229 -1.05 -6.38 -3.61
C MET A 229 -1.95 -7.22 -4.55
N PRO A 230 -1.48 -7.79 -5.66
CA PRO A 230 -2.31 -8.73 -6.43
C PRO A 230 -2.75 -9.94 -5.60
N VAL A 231 -1.88 -10.44 -4.71
CA VAL A 231 -2.17 -11.58 -3.83
C VAL A 231 -3.20 -11.20 -2.76
N ALA A 232 -2.96 -10.13 -2.00
CA ALA A 232 -3.89 -9.62 -0.99
C ALA A 232 -5.21 -9.15 -1.63
N GLY A 233 -5.13 -8.37 -2.71
CA GLY A 233 -6.30 -7.87 -3.45
C GLY A 233 -7.18 -9.00 -3.99
N SER A 234 -6.60 -10.10 -4.45
CA SER A 234 -7.37 -11.29 -4.87
C SER A 234 -8.17 -11.90 -3.72
N ARG A 235 -7.64 -11.91 -2.49
CA ARG A 235 -8.37 -12.37 -1.29
C ARG A 235 -9.51 -11.42 -0.92
N PHE A 236 -9.26 -10.11 -0.94
CA PHE A 236 -10.32 -9.11 -0.69
C PHE A 236 -11.38 -9.14 -1.80
N ALA A 237 -11.00 -9.29 -3.06
CA ALA A 237 -11.94 -9.44 -4.15
C ALA A 237 -12.79 -10.70 -3.98
N ALA A 238 -12.20 -11.83 -3.59
CA ALA A 238 -12.93 -13.08 -3.35
C ALA A 238 -13.89 -13.00 -2.15
N SER A 239 -13.52 -12.27 -1.09
CA SER A 239 -14.39 -12.08 0.09
C SER A 239 -15.48 -11.03 -0.13
N GLY A 240 -15.44 -10.26 -1.23
CA GLY A 240 -16.36 -9.16 -1.50
C GLY A 240 -16.17 -7.93 -0.58
N ARG A 241 -15.20 -7.94 0.33
CA ARG A 241 -14.98 -6.88 1.33
C ARG A 241 -14.19 -5.68 0.77
N TYR A 242 -14.75 -5.03 -0.25
CA TYR A 242 -14.23 -3.79 -0.84
C TYR A 242 -15.37 -2.99 -1.48
N ASP A 243 -15.20 -1.68 -1.61
CA ASP A 243 -16.11 -0.80 -2.35
C ASP A 243 -15.69 -0.76 -3.82
N LEU A 244 -16.57 -1.24 -4.72
CA LEU A 244 -16.28 -1.35 -6.14
C LEU A 244 -16.08 0.02 -6.81
N ARG A 245 -16.88 1.03 -6.45
CA ARG A 245 -16.80 2.38 -7.06
C ARG A 245 -15.51 3.08 -6.68
N ALA A 246 -15.11 2.96 -5.40
CA ALA A 246 -13.88 3.56 -4.92
C ALA A 246 -12.65 2.85 -5.51
N ALA A 247 -12.64 1.51 -5.54
CA ALA A 247 -11.55 0.75 -6.14
C ALA A 247 -11.36 1.09 -7.63
N LEU A 248 -12.45 1.20 -8.40
CA LEU A 248 -12.39 1.66 -9.80
C LEU A 248 -11.90 3.10 -9.93
N GLY A 249 -12.29 3.99 -9.01
CA GLY A 249 -11.81 5.38 -8.97
C GLY A 249 -10.30 5.45 -8.72
N LEU A 250 -9.80 4.71 -7.72
CA LEU A 250 -8.37 4.61 -7.41
C LEU A 250 -7.56 4.11 -8.61
N LEU A 251 -8.07 3.11 -9.32
CA LEU A 251 -7.44 2.58 -10.52
C LEU A 251 -7.38 3.61 -11.64
N ILE A 252 -8.53 4.20 -12.01
CA ILE A 252 -8.65 5.10 -13.18
C ILE A 252 -7.83 6.39 -12.95
N GLY A 253 -7.85 6.92 -11.73
CA GLY A 253 -7.02 8.07 -11.39
C GLY A 253 -5.55 7.71 -11.20
N GLY A 254 -5.27 6.52 -10.65
CA GLY A 254 -3.93 6.10 -10.27
C GLY A 254 -2.98 5.83 -11.45
N ILE A 255 -3.45 5.17 -12.51
CA ILE A 255 -2.59 4.85 -13.66
C ILE A 255 -2.00 6.12 -14.32
N PRO A 256 -2.80 7.13 -14.73
CA PRO A 256 -2.23 8.34 -15.32
C PRO A 256 -1.35 9.12 -14.32
N ALA A 257 -1.67 9.06 -13.03
CA ALA A 257 -0.88 9.70 -11.99
C ALA A 257 0.53 9.10 -11.88
N VAL A 258 0.64 7.77 -11.89
CA VAL A 258 1.93 7.05 -11.86
C VAL A 258 2.77 7.42 -13.08
N LEU A 259 2.18 7.37 -14.27
CA LEU A 259 2.88 7.72 -15.51
C LEU A 259 3.38 9.17 -15.47
N LEU A 260 2.52 10.10 -15.05
CA LEU A 260 2.89 11.51 -14.91
C LEU A 260 4.02 11.70 -13.90
N ALA A 261 3.90 11.11 -12.71
CA ALA A 261 4.92 11.23 -11.66
C ALA A 261 6.25 10.62 -12.08
N ALA A 262 6.26 9.46 -12.71
CA ALA A 262 7.49 8.79 -13.15
C ALA A 262 8.28 9.61 -14.19
N PHE A 263 7.60 10.38 -15.03
CA PHE A 263 8.26 11.17 -16.09
C PHE A 263 8.59 12.62 -15.68
N ILE A 264 7.82 13.24 -14.79
CA ILE A 264 7.93 14.69 -14.50
C ILE A 264 8.78 14.96 -13.25
N VAL A 265 8.89 14.03 -12.31
CA VAL A 265 9.23 14.37 -10.94
C VAL A 265 10.68 14.08 -10.57
N LYS A 266 11.59 14.91 -11.04
CA LYS A 266 12.94 15.03 -10.44
C LYS A 266 13.08 16.20 -9.43
N GLN A 267 12.08 17.07 -9.24
CA GLN A 267 12.29 18.37 -8.56
C GLN A 267 11.12 18.92 -7.71
N LEU A 268 10.21 18.12 -7.18
CA LEU A 268 9.16 18.66 -6.31
C LEU A 268 9.62 18.79 -4.84
N PRO A 269 9.36 19.94 -4.19
CA PRO A 269 9.61 20.10 -2.76
C PRO A 269 8.57 19.31 -1.96
N LEU A 270 8.92 18.06 -1.63
CA LEU A 270 8.06 17.13 -0.90
C LEU A 270 7.85 17.52 0.58
N PHE A 271 8.60 18.48 1.08
CA PHE A 271 8.58 18.91 2.48
C PHE A 271 7.17 19.32 2.96
N TRP A 272 6.55 20.30 2.30
CA TRP A 272 5.22 20.78 2.68
C TRP A 272 4.14 19.72 2.55
N LEU A 273 4.27 18.86 1.56
CA LEU A 273 3.33 17.76 1.37
C LEU A 273 3.41 16.74 2.50
N ARG A 274 4.61 16.38 2.96
CA ARG A 274 4.79 15.48 4.10
C ARG A 274 4.17 16.06 5.37
N TRP A 275 4.28 17.37 5.62
CA TRP A 275 3.61 18.03 6.75
C TRP A 275 2.09 17.95 6.62
N LEU A 276 1.53 18.19 5.44
CA LEU A 276 0.09 18.02 5.21
C LEU A 276 -0.35 16.57 5.48
N VAL A 277 0.42 15.59 5.01
CA VAL A 277 0.13 14.17 5.27
C VAL A 277 0.18 13.85 6.76
N VAL A 278 1.15 14.37 7.52
CA VAL A 278 1.19 14.21 8.99
C VAL A 278 -0.09 14.70 9.62
N ILE A 279 -0.51 15.93 9.34
CA ILE A 279 -1.72 16.53 9.93
C ILE A 279 -2.96 15.71 9.60
N VAL A 280 -3.16 15.36 8.32
CA VAL A 280 -4.35 14.64 7.84
C VAL A 280 -4.39 13.21 8.37
N THR A 281 -3.24 12.53 8.45
CA THR A 281 -3.17 11.16 8.98
C THR A 281 -3.35 11.09 10.49
N VAL A 282 -2.82 12.05 11.26
CA VAL A 282 -3.10 12.17 12.71
C VAL A 282 -4.59 12.37 12.94
N TYR A 283 -5.22 13.29 12.21
CA TYR A 283 -6.66 13.54 12.34
C TYR A 283 -7.48 12.29 12.03
N ALA A 284 -7.17 11.58 10.94
CA ALA A 284 -7.84 10.34 10.58
C ALA A 284 -7.61 9.22 11.61
N ALA A 285 -6.39 9.11 12.16
CA ALA A 285 -6.08 8.17 13.23
C ALA A 285 -6.95 8.40 14.47
N VAL A 286 -7.09 9.65 14.90
CA VAL A 286 -7.94 10.03 16.03
C VAL A 286 -9.40 9.65 15.75
N LEU A 287 -9.92 9.92 14.54
CA LEU A 287 -11.28 9.53 14.17
C LEU A 287 -11.50 8.01 14.18
N MET A 288 -10.54 7.23 13.66
CA MET A 288 -10.60 5.78 13.66
C MET A 288 -10.61 5.21 15.08
N LEU A 289 -9.70 5.67 15.94
CA LEU A 289 -9.60 5.24 17.32
C LEU A 289 -10.85 5.63 18.13
N ARG A 290 -11.35 6.86 17.96
CA ARG A 290 -12.62 7.30 18.61
C ARG A 290 -13.78 6.42 18.17
N GLY A 291 -13.88 6.06 16.88
CA GLY A 291 -14.90 5.13 16.39
C GLY A 291 -14.83 3.76 17.07
N ALA A 292 -13.61 3.21 17.19
CA ALA A 292 -13.36 1.93 17.86
C ALA A 292 -13.71 1.95 19.37
N PHE A 293 -13.48 3.09 20.04
CA PHE A 293 -13.81 3.26 21.46
C PHE A 293 -15.31 3.50 21.69
N ALA A 294 -15.97 4.27 20.80
CA ALA A 294 -17.41 4.54 20.90
C ALA A 294 -18.26 3.23 20.81
N GLU A 295 -17.82 2.27 20.00
CA GLU A 295 -18.48 0.95 19.96
C GLU A 295 -18.28 0.10 21.24
N ARG A 296 -17.38 0.48 22.14
CA ARG A 296 -17.23 -0.14 23.48
C ARG A 296 -18.38 0.18 24.42
N THR A 297 -19.00 1.34 24.27
CA THR A 297 -20.02 1.84 25.21
C THR A 297 -21.43 1.39 24.89
N VAL A 298 -21.66 0.79 23.72
CA VAL A 298 -22.94 0.17 23.34
C VAL A 298 -22.89 -1.33 23.69
N VAL A 299 -22.78 -1.65 24.98
CA VAL A 299 -23.18 -2.99 25.49
C VAL A 299 -24.70 -3.03 25.41
N PRO A 300 -25.32 -4.04 24.80
CA PRO A 300 -26.76 -4.23 24.91
C PRO A 300 -27.09 -4.36 26.41
N ARG A 301 -27.82 -3.41 26.96
CA ARG A 301 -28.48 -3.59 28.24
C ARG A 301 -29.39 -4.82 28.04
N GLY A 302 -29.00 -5.91 28.69
CA GLY A 302 -29.78 -7.13 28.72
C GLY A 302 -31.23 -6.79 29.05
N GLY A 303 -32.10 -7.12 28.12
CA GLY A 303 -33.52 -7.15 28.41
C GLY A 303 -33.76 -8.19 29.51
N THR A 304 -33.99 -7.72 30.70
CA THR A 304 -34.77 -8.50 31.70
C THR A 304 -36.19 -8.49 31.18
N GLU A 305 -36.62 -9.57 30.52
CA GLU A 305 -38.03 -9.87 30.41
C GLU A 305 -38.57 -10.11 31.84
N PRO A 306 -39.61 -9.42 32.27
CA PRO A 306 -40.36 -9.84 33.45
C PRO A 306 -41.25 -11.05 33.07
N LEU A 307 -41.24 -12.05 33.96
CA LEU A 307 -42.11 -13.22 33.98
C LEU A 307 -43.60 -12.85 33.97
#